data_bb495ae62eccccf64babec117f1bcd3d
#
_entry.id   bb495ae62eccccf64babec117f1bcd3d
#
_cell.length_a   1.000
_cell.length_b   1.000
_cell.length_c   1.000
_cell.angle_alpha   90.00
_cell.angle_beta   90.00
_cell.angle_gamma   90.00
#
_symmetry.space_group_name_H-M   'P 1'
#
loop_
_entity.id
_entity.type
_entity.pdbx_description
1 polymer ?
#
loop_
_entity_poly.entity_id
_entity_poly.type
_entity_poly.pdbx_seq_one_letter_code
_entity_poly.pdbx_strand_id
1 'polypeptide(L)'
;MEEKTNQSDAEKSKNFKEVLNDSFKELGETFRAFFKAPKALWGINVPYVLEGLVYFGILTILGKYSSENVGLTDAQAGLVYSFLTGGITFAMLLLGGVSDKIGVRNSLIVSFALFVLARFLIALSGSAGLSSGLWSPMFFTLISGIVIMVIAYGLYQPAAYAGVKRYTTPQTAAMGYAAIYGFMNLGAFFSGFVSSLTRPNFVDIFPPNGLSAVFWVYVIITFIALVITLVIITKKNDKEAVEKVKAINDKNGVVEEDEEEEKPKIKINNLPLSIYALITLGLFLLSGLAFDVTFNYQSAFSLFGINVSFDLFFFLSALGFVACIYEFLKNRPYHPFRDKRFTFFIFILIPVQTLFAHNWLTLPYYLDRAFAGSIVSEYFEVFSNINPILIFILAPIVAGLTARADVYKMMIYGTFVMAIPTFLLTLGPNLYLFLTYVLIMTIGEAMWQPRFLQWIAEVAPKGMVGLYMGVGQFPWFLTKVLTGFYSGWFLMQYVPRDVTPADMNTGTMWFIYGLIAMTSTLGLVLAKKWMMKGFKTKA
;
A
#
# COMPACT_ATOMS: atom_id res chain seq x y z
N MET A 1 -25.94 10.00 -40.54
CA MET A 1 -24.49 10.01 -40.36
C MET A 1 -23.95 11.35 -39.82
N GLU A 2 -24.62 12.45 -40.06
CA GLU A 2 -24.27 13.80 -39.60
C GLU A 2 -24.56 14.07 -38.11
N GLU A 3 -25.55 13.43 -37.51
CA GLU A 3 -25.85 13.62 -36.07
C GLU A 3 -24.85 13.00 -35.10
N LYS A 4 -24.14 11.94 -35.51
CA LYS A 4 -23.08 11.33 -34.70
C LYS A 4 -21.75 12.10 -34.73
N THR A 5 -21.55 12.94 -35.77
CA THR A 5 -20.35 13.76 -35.91
C THR A 5 -20.44 15.02 -35.05
N ASN A 6 -21.63 15.59 -34.88
CA ASN A 6 -21.83 16.80 -34.08
C ASN A 6 -21.73 16.59 -32.56
N GLN A 7 -22.04 15.38 -32.06
CA GLN A 7 -21.84 15.09 -30.64
C GLN A 7 -20.35 14.92 -30.28
N SER A 8 -19.51 14.42 -31.21
CA SER A 8 -18.07 14.26 -30.98
C SER A 8 -17.30 15.58 -30.97
N ASP A 9 -17.79 16.61 -31.64
CA ASP A 9 -17.13 17.92 -31.75
C ASP A 9 -17.55 18.88 -30.62
N ALA A 10 -18.75 18.76 -30.07
CA ALA A 10 -19.19 19.52 -28.89
C ALA A 10 -18.47 19.11 -27.59
N GLU A 11 -17.95 17.86 -27.52
CA GLU A 11 -17.16 17.38 -26.39
C GLU A 11 -15.68 17.81 -26.45
N LYS A 12 -15.21 18.35 -27.58
CA LYS A 12 -13.77 18.59 -27.86
C LYS A 12 -13.15 19.82 -27.22
N SER A 13 -13.88 20.70 -26.55
CA SER A 13 -13.32 21.94 -26.00
C SER A 13 -13.87 22.36 -24.64
N LYS A 14 -13.94 21.42 -23.68
CA LYS A 14 -14.12 21.88 -22.28
C LYS A 14 -12.85 22.61 -21.84
N ASN A 15 -13.04 23.87 -21.43
CA ASN A 15 -11.95 24.69 -20.87
C ASN A 15 -11.48 24.08 -19.53
N PHE A 16 -10.21 24.23 -19.17
CA PHE A 16 -9.63 23.78 -17.90
C PHE A 16 -10.51 24.11 -16.68
N LYS A 17 -11.12 25.31 -16.70
CA LYS A 17 -12.04 25.77 -15.65
C LYS A 17 -13.35 24.95 -15.59
N GLU A 18 -13.85 24.50 -16.73
CA GLU A 18 -15.04 23.65 -16.82
C GLU A 18 -14.74 22.24 -16.32
N VAL A 19 -13.59 21.67 -16.68
CA VAL A 19 -13.15 20.36 -16.19
C VAL A 19 -12.95 20.38 -14.68
N LEU A 20 -12.36 21.45 -14.13
CA LEU A 20 -12.24 21.66 -12.69
C LEU A 20 -13.61 21.73 -12.00
N ASN A 21 -14.52 22.54 -12.54
CA ASN A 21 -15.86 22.68 -11.99
C ASN A 21 -16.65 21.36 -12.05
N ASP A 22 -16.55 20.62 -13.15
CA ASP A 22 -17.18 19.30 -13.30
C ASP A 22 -16.59 18.30 -12.28
N SER A 23 -15.27 18.29 -12.09
CA SER A 23 -14.61 17.42 -11.10
C SER A 23 -15.03 17.77 -9.66
N PHE A 24 -15.12 19.04 -9.31
CA PHE A 24 -15.62 19.46 -8.00
C PHE A 24 -17.13 19.19 -7.83
N LYS A 25 -17.92 19.30 -8.89
CA LYS A 25 -19.34 18.97 -8.88
C LYS A 25 -19.52 17.45 -8.69
N GLU A 26 -18.76 16.63 -9.41
CA GLU A 26 -18.76 15.17 -9.28
C GLU A 26 -18.32 14.73 -7.87
N LEU A 27 -17.29 15.35 -7.30
CA LEU A 27 -16.92 15.18 -5.90
C LEU A 27 -18.10 15.53 -4.97
N GLY A 28 -18.75 16.68 -5.18
CA GLY A 28 -19.89 17.11 -4.37
C GLY A 28 -21.11 16.18 -4.50
N GLU A 29 -21.38 15.67 -5.70
CA GLU A 29 -22.44 14.68 -5.95
C GLU A 29 -22.10 13.33 -5.32
N THR A 30 -20.84 12.90 -5.39
CA THR A 30 -20.32 11.70 -4.72
C THR A 30 -20.51 11.80 -3.21
N PHE A 31 -20.13 12.91 -2.60
CA PHE A 31 -20.38 13.15 -1.18
C PHE A 31 -21.87 13.14 -0.83
N ARG A 32 -22.73 13.80 -1.64
CA ARG A 32 -24.19 13.82 -1.40
C ARG A 32 -24.84 12.44 -1.54
N ALA A 33 -24.46 11.67 -2.56
CA ALA A 33 -24.94 10.30 -2.74
C ALA A 33 -24.46 9.40 -1.59
N PHE A 34 -23.25 9.61 -1.12
CA PHE A 34 -22.68 8.92 0.02
C PHE A 34 -23.46 9.16 1.31
N PHE A 35 -23.92 10.40 1.58
CA PHE A 35 -24.77 10.69 2.74
C PHE A 35 -26.13 10.00 2.69
N LYS A 36 -26.61 9.61 1.49
CA LYS A 36 -27.86 8.85 1.29
C LYS A 36 -27.65 7.32 1.32
N ALA A 37 -26.42 6.87 1.48
CA ALA A 37 -26.06 5.45 1.49
C ALA A 37 -26.72 4.68 2.65
N PRO A 38 -26.94 3.36 2.52
CA PRO A 38 -27.45 2.51 3.59
C PRO A 38 -26.58 2.62 4.86
N LYS A 39 -27.22 2.55 6.04
CA LYS A 39 -26.51 2.59 7.34
C LYS A 39 -25.37 1.57 7.43
N ALA A 40 -25.55 0.37 6.87
CA ALA A 40 -24.54 -0.66 6.88
C ALA A 40 -23.25 -0.24 6.12
N LEU A 41 -23.35 0.55 5.05
CA LEU A 41 -22.18 1.08 4.34
C LEU A 41 -21.40 2.08 5.22
N TRP A 42 -22.10 2.90 6.01
CA TRP A 42 -21.45 3.78 7.00
C TRP A 42 -20.74 3.00 8.10
N GLY A 43 -21.27 1.84 8.48
CA GLY A 43 -20.63 0.90 9.41
C GLY A 43 -19.32 0.31 8.88
N ILE A 44 -19.09 0.34 7.56
CA ILE A 44 -17.79 0.03 6.95
C ILE A 44 -16.93 1.29 6.89
N ASN A 45 -17.45 2.37 6.33
CA ASN A 45 -16.68 3.54 5.92
C ASN A 45 -16.11 4.33 7.10
N VAL A 46 -16.86 4.52 8.18
CA VAL A 46 -16.36 5.24 9.37
C VAL A 46 -15.24 4.45 10.06
N PRO A 47 -15.41 3.15 10.37
CA PRO A 47 -14.30 2.34 10.85
C PRO A 47 -13.11 2.29 9.87
N TYR A 48 -13.34 2.41 8.55
CA TYR A 48 -12.28 2.40 7.56
C TYR A 48 -11.42 3.67 7.60
N VAL A 49 -12.01 4.85 7.90
CA VAL A 49 -11.23 6.09 8.18
C VAL A 49 -10.35 5.89 9.40
N LEU A 50 -10.92 5.37 10.50
CA LEU A 50 -10.19 5.14 11.75
C LEU A 50 -9.10 4.09 11.55
N GLU A 51 -9.38 3.05 10.77
CA GLU A 51 -8.40 2.02 10.43
C GLU A 51 -7.29 2.57 9.55
N GLY A 52 -7.61 3.40 8.55
CA GLY A 52 -6.62 4.11 7.72
C GLY A 52 -5.70 4.99 8.58
N LEU A 53 -6.27 5.72 9.54
CA LEU A 53 -5.50 6.52 10.50
C LEU A 53 -4.51 5.66 11.28
N VAL A 54 -4.98 4.55 11.85
CA VAL A 54 -4.11 3.70 12.67
C VAL A 54 -3.11 2.93 11.83
N TYR A 55 -3.50 2.39 10.69
CA TYR A 55 -2.62 1.64 9.79
C TYR A 55 -1.44 2.48 9.32
N PHE A 56 -1.72 3.63 8.73
CA PHE A 56 -0.67 4.50 8.21
C PHE A 56 0.15 5.14 9.34
N GLY A 57 -0.49 5.40 10.48
CA GLY A 57 0.23 5.84 11.68
C GLY A 57 1.23 4.78 12.14
N ILE A 58 0.84 3.52 12.22
CA ILE A 58 1.75 2.42 12.53
C ILE A 58 2.87 2.33 11.50
N LEU A 59 2.55 2.39 10.19
CA LEU A 59 3.57 2.35 9.14
C LEU A 59 4.60 3.47 9.28
N THR A 60 4.17 4.67 9.65
CA THR A 60 5.04 5.85 9.81
C THR A 60 6.03 5.70 10.96
N ILE A 61 5.61 5.08 12.08
CA ILE A 61 6.43 5.03 13.30
C ILE A 61 7.03 3.66 13.60
N LEU A 62 6.56 2.57 12.96
CA LEU A 62 7.00 1.20 13.27
C LEU A 62 8.50 1.00 13.09
N GLY A 63 9.08 1.56 12.03
CA GLY A 63 10.50 1.49 11.79
C GLY A 63 11.29 2.14 12.93
N LYS A 64 10.98 3.39 13.25
CA LYS A 64 11.61 4.13 14.36
C LYS A 64 11.40 3.42 15.71
N TYR A 65 10.20 2.97 15.99
CA TYR A 65 9.91 2.22 17.21
C TYR A 65 10.76 0.95 17.30
N SER A 66 10.85 0.18 16.23
CA SER A 66 11.65 -1.05 16.16
C SER A 66 13.14 -0.76 16.40
N SER A 67 13.63 0.34 15.86
CA SER A 67 15.05 0.69 15.97
C SER A 67 15.39 1.44 17.27
N GLU A 68 14.56 2.36 17.75
CA GLU A 68 14.88 3.25 18.89
C GLU A 68 14.38 2.70 20.23
N ASN A 69 13.22 2.03 20.25
CA ASN A 69 12.64 1.48 21.48
C ASN A 69 13.00 -0.01 21.65
N VAL A 70 12.86 -0.81 20.60
CA VAL A 70 13.20 -2.25 20.67
C VAL A 70 14.70 -2.50 20.57
N GLY A 71 15.48 -1.53 20.04
CA GLY A 71 16.95 -1.65 19.95
C GLY A 71 17.44 -2.48 18.77
N LEU A 72 16.66 -2.55 17.68
CA LEU A 72 17.07 -3.17 16.44
C LEU A 72 17.94 -2.22 15.61
N THR A 73 18.73 -2.77 14.69
CA THR A 73 19.36 -1.96 13.64
C THR A 73 18.30 -1.43 12.68
N ASP A 74 18.60 -0.34 11.95
CA ASP A 74 17.66 0.20 10.97
C ASP A 74 17.36 -0.81 9.85
N ALA A 75 18.33 -1.69 9.50
CA ALA A 75 18.11 -2.80 8.57
C ALA A 75 17.10 -3.82 9.12
N GLN A 76 17.25 -4.25 10.38
CA GLN A 76 16.30 -5.16 11.04
C GLN A 76 14.91 -4.52 11.19
N ALA A 77 14.83 -3.23 11.48
CA ALA A 77 13.57 -2.48 11.53
C ALA A 77 12.87 -2.47 10.14
N GLY A 78 13.63 -2.33 9.06
CA GLY A 78 13.13 -2.48 7.69
C GLY A 78 12.55 -3.87 7.41
N LEU A 79 13.18 -4.93 7.95
CA LEU A 79 12.65 -6.30 7.85
C LEU A 79 11.34 -6.49 8.64
N VAL A 80 11.21 -5.90 9.83
CA VAL A 80 9.96 -5.91 10.60
C VAL A 80 8.84 -5.24 9.80
N TYR A 81 9.13 -4.12 9.14
CA TYR A 81 8.18 -3.45 8.26
C TYR A 81 7.80 -4.33 7.05
N SER A 82 8.79 -4.96 6.41
CA SER A 82 8.57 -5.89 5.30
C SER A 82 7.72 -7.09 5.70
N PHE A 83 7.96 -7.63 6.89
CA PHE A 83 7.18 -8.73 7.45
C PHE A 83 5.72 -8.33 7.66
N LEU A 84 5.46 -7.15 8.22
CA LEU A 84 4.10 -6.63 8.37
C LEU A 84 3.42 -6.47 7.00
N THR A 85 4.01 -5.69 6.11
CA THR A 85 3.35 -5.31 4.84
C THR A 85 3.26 -6.47 3.87
N GLY A 86 4.31 -7.31 3.83
CA GLY A 86 4.35 -8.54 3.06
C GLY A 86 3.40 -9.59 3.60
N GLY A 87 3.42 -9.79 4.90
CA GLY A 87 2.54 -10.71 5.59
C GLY A 87 1.06 -10.38 5.37
N ILE A 88 0.68 -9.10 5.42
CA ILE A 88 -0.70 -8.67 5.15
C ILE A 88 -1.16 -9.14 3.77
N THR A 89 -0.38 -8.88 2.71
CA THR A 89 -0.78 -9.27 1.36
C THR A 89 -0.86 -10.78 1.21
N PHE A 90 0.07 -11.50 1.81
CA PHE A 90 0.05 -12.96 1.81
C PHE A 90 -1.15 -13.51 2.58
N ALA A 91 -1.46 -12.95 3.75
CA ALA A 91 -2.62 -13.33 4.54
C ALA A 91 -3.95 -13.07 3.80
N MET A 92 -4.05 -11.95 3.06
CA MET A 92 -5.24 -11.66 2.23
C MET A 92 -5.48 -12.74 1.16
N LEU A 93 -4.41 -13.25 0.54
CA LEU A 93 -4.51 -14.34 -0.44
C LEU A 93 -5.01 -15.65 0.19
N LEU A 94 -4.57 -15.95 1.41
CA LEU A 94 -4.93 -17.19 2.11
C LEU A 94 -6.30 -17.11 2.79
N LEU A 95 -6.62 -15.98 3.41
CA LEU A 95 -7.78 -15.82 4.29
C LEU A 95 -8.97 -15.13 3.60
N GLY A 96 -8.81 -14.61 2.38
CA GLY A 96 -9.89 -13.98 1.63
C GLY A 96 -11.11 -14.89 1.48
N GLY A 97 -10.90 -16.17 1.13
CA GLY A 97 -11.98 -17.15 1.05
C GLY A 97 -12.61 -17.55 2.40
N VAL A 98 -11.95 -17.26 3.54
CA VAL A 98 -12.52 -17.44 4.87
C VAL A 98 -13.53 -16.33 5.15
N SER A 99 -13.23 -15.10 4.75
CA SER A 99 -14.15 -13.97 4.90
C SER A 99 -15.48 -14.19 4.18
N ASP A 100 -15.45 -14.84 3.01
CA ASP A 100 -16.65 -15.19 2.25
C ASP A 100 -17.53 -16.21 2.99
N LYS A 101 -16.90 -17.18 3.67
CA LYS A 101 -17.63 -18.22 4.43
C LYS A 101 -18.30 -17.71 5.70
N ILE A 102 -17.62 -16.85 6.46
CA ILE A 102 -18.14 -16.32 7.74
C ILE A 102 -18.99 -15.07 7.57
N GLY A 103 -18.98 -14.49 6.38
CA GLY A 103 -19.74 -13.31 5.96
C GLY A 103 -19.13 -11.98 6.40
N VAL A 104 -19.48 -10.91 5.67
CA VAL A 104 -18.91 -9.56 5.81
C VAL A 104 -18.94 -9.06 7.25
N ARG A 105 -20.11 -9.09 7.89
CA ARG A 105 -20.28 -8.58 9.26
C ARG A 105 -19.36 -9.26 10.26
N ASN A 106 -19.37 -10.60 10.28
CA ASN A 106 -18.60 -11.36 11.26
C ASN A 106 -17.10 -11.23 10.99
N SER A 107 -16.68 -11.20 9.72
CA SER A 107 -15.28 -10.95 9.33
C SER A 107 -14.79 -9.61 9.85
N LEU A 108 -15.57 -8.53 9.69
CA LEU A 108 -15.21 -7.20 10.18
C LEU A 108 -15.10 -7.15 11.70
N ILE A 109 -16.05 -7.75 12.43
CA ILE A 109 -16.04 -7.79 13.91
C ILE A 109 -14.82 -8.57 14.41
N VAL A 110 -14.58 -9.77 13.87
CA VAL A 110 -13.44 -10.61 14.26
C VAL A 110 -12.13 -9.90 13.94
N SER A 111 -12.02 -9.24 12.77
CA SER A 111 -10.83 -8.49 12.39
C SER A 111 -10.55 -7.34 13.36
N PHE A 112 -11.56 -6.52 13.71
CA PHE A 112 -11.35 -5.44 14.66
C PHE A 112 -11.01 -5.93 16.06
N ALA A 113 -11.60 -7.05 16.53
CA ALA A 113 -11.22 -7.67 17.79
C ALA A 113 -9.76 -8.13 17.78
N LEU A 114 -9.30 -8.75 16.67
CA LEU A 114 -7.91 -9.13 16.48
C LEU A 114 -6.99 -7.90 16.38
N PHE A 115 -7.41 -6.82 15.72
CA PHE A 115 -6.64 -5.57 15.69
C PHE A 115 -6.46 -4.96 17.07
N VAL A 116 -7.51 -4.95 17.91
CA VAL A 116 -7.39 -4.47 19.30
C VAL A 116 -6.36 -5.29 20.07
N LEU A 117 -6.42 -6.62 19.98
CA LEU A 117 -5.44 -7.51 20.62
C LEU A 117 -4.03 -7.31 20.08
N ALA A 118 -3.88 -7.23 18.76
CA ALA A 118 -2.59 -7.02 18.09
C ALA A 118 -1.92 -5.71 18.53
N ARG A 119 -2.68 -4.61 18.48
CA ARG A 119 -2.20 -3.28 18.84
C ARG A 119 -1.95 -3.14 20.35
N PHE A 120 -2.74 -3.82 21.17
CA PHE A 120 -2.49 -3.93 22.60
C PHE A 120 -1.12 -4.58 22.87
N LEU A 121 -0.80 -5.70 22.21
CA LEU A 121 0.52 -6.34 22.35
C LEU A 121 1.66 -5.43 21.86
N ILE A 122 1.47 -4.73 20.75
CA ILE A 122 2.46 -3.76 20.25
C ILE A 122 2.67 -2.63 21.26
N ALA A 123 1.60 -2.05 21.80
CA ALA A 123 1.70 -1.01 22.83
C ALA A 123 2.31 -1.54 24.13
N LEU A 124 1.96 -2.76 24.52
CA LEU A 124 2.49 -3.43 25.72
C LEU A 124 4.00 -3.67 25.60
N SER A 125 4.51 -3.99 24.41
CA SER A 125 5.93 -4.28 24.20
C SER A 125 6.82 -3.13 24.71
N GLY A 126 6.43 -1.87 24.50
CA GLY A 126 7.19 -0.70 24.95
C GLY A 126 6.78 -0.15 26.31
N SER A 127 5.81 -0.75 27.00
CA SER A 127 5.25 -0.21 28.25
C SER A 127 5.45 -1.13 29.46
N ALA A 128 5.75 -2.41 29.22
CA ALA A 128 5.82 -3.44 30.26
C ALA A 128 7.20 -3.58 30.91
N GLY A 129 8.15 -2.67 30.65
CA GLY A 129 9.51 -2.75 31.20
C GLY A 129 10.30 -3.97 30.70
N LEU A 130 9.98 -4.47 29.51
CA LEU A 130 10.66 -5.62 28.90
C LEU A 130 12.06 -5.24 28.41
N SER A 131 13.00 -6.18 28.50
CA SER A 131 14.34 -6.01 27.92
C SER A 131 14.27 -5.82 26.41
N SER A 132 15.07 -4.89 25.88
CA SER A 132 15.19 -4.58 24.45
C SER A 132 16.28 -5.41 23.77
N GLY A 133 16.30 -5.38 22.44
CA GLY A 133 17.23 -6.09 21.58
C GLY A 133 16.57 -7.15 20.72
N LEU A 134 17.33 -7.64 19.74
CA LEU A 134 16.91 -8.78 18.92
C LEU A 134 16.75 -10.03 19.81
N TRP A 135 15.69 -10.81 19.59
CA TRP A 135 15.33 -12.00 20.38
C TRP A 135 14.96 -11.71 21.85
N SER A 136 14.75 -10.45 22.20
CA SER A 136 14.30 -10.04 23.54
C SER A 136 12.81 -10.29 23.75
N PRO A 137 12.32 -10.31 25.00
CA PRO A 137 10.90 -10.33 25.30
C PRO A 137 10.12 -9.20 24.63
N MET A 138 10.71 -7.99 24.54
CA MET A 138 10.11 -6.86 23.84
C MET A 138 9.93 -7.15 22.35
N PHE A 139 10.97 -7.71 21.69
CA PHE A 139 10.91 -8.11 20.29
C PHE A 139 9.82 -9.17 20.05
N PHE A 140 9.79 -10.24 20.86
CA PHE A 140 8.77 -11.28 20.69
C PHE A 140 7.35 -10.76 20.92
N THR A 141 7.15 -9.85 21.87
CA THR A 141 5.84 -9.24 22.12
C THR A 141 5.41 -8.37 20.92
N LEU A 142 6.33 -7.58 20.38
CA LEU A 142 6.09 -6.78 19.16
C LEU A 142 5.72 -7.69 17.97
N ILE A 143 6.53 -8.73 17.69
CA ILE A 143 6.29 -9.63 16.56
C ILE A 143 4.99 -10.41 16.73
N SER A 144 4.64 -10.83 17.94
CA SER A 144 3.36 -11.49 18.21
C SER A 144 2.18 -10.58 17.87
N GLY A 145 2.26 -9.30 18.25
CA GLY A 145 1.26 -8.30 17.85
C GLY A 145 1.19 -8.12 16.33
N ILE A 146 2.34 -8.06 15.66
CA ILE A 146 2.41 -7.93 14.20
C ILE A 146 1.80 -9.16 13.50
N VAL A 147 2.08 -10.38 13.95
CA VAL A 147 1.50 -11.63 13.39
C VAL A 147 -0.03 -11.60 13.50
N ILE A 148 -0.57 -11.26 14.66
CA ILE A 148 -2.02 -11.15 14.85
C ILE A 148 -2.60 -10.06 13.95
N MET A 149 -1.92 -8.93 13.80
CA MET A 149 -2.35 -7.84 12.91
C MET A 149 -2.36 -8.28 11.45
N VAL A 150 -1.37 -9.04 10.99
CA VAL A 150 -1.31 -9.64 9.65
C VAL A 150 -2.53 -10.54 9.39
N ILE A 151 -2.87 -11.42 10.35
CA ILE A 151 -4.04 -12.30 10.25
C ILE A 151 -5.32 -11.47 10.20
N ALA A 152 -5.42 -10.44 11.03
CA ALA A 152 -6.58 -9.55 11.07
C ALA A 152 -6.81 -8.84 9.72
N TYR A 153 -5.74 -8.31 9.07
CA TYR A 153 -5.83 -7.72 7.73
C TYR A 153 -6.22 -8.73 6.65
N GLY A 154 -5.75 -9.98 6.79
CA GLY A 154 -6.13 -11.07 5.88
C GLY A 154 -7.64 -11.31 5.80
N LEU A 155 -8.37 -11.04 6.90
CA LEU A 155 -9.83 -11.11 6.96
C LEU A 155 -10.49 -9.75 6.65
N TYR A 156 -9.93 -8.66 7.17
CA TYR A 156 -10.52 -7.33 7.13
C TYR A 156 -10.67 -6.78 5.72
N GLN A 157 -9.58 -6.76 4.97
CA GLN A 157 -9.53 -6.10 3.66
C GLN A 157 -10.51 -6.74 2.65
N PRO A 158 -10.51 -8.08 2.45
CA PRO A 158 -11.49 -8.73 1.59
C PRO A 158 -12.93 -8.49 2.05
N ALA A 159 -13.19 -8.54 3.37
CA ALA A 159 -14.52 -8.31 3.92
C ALA A 159 -15.01 -6.87 3.70
N ALA A 160 -14.13 -5.88 3.83
CA ALA A 160 -14.49 -4.48 3.59
C ALA A 160 -14.89 -4.24 2.13
N TYR A 161 -14.09 -4.76 1.16
CA TYR A 161 -14.43 -4.65 -0.26
C TYR A 161 -15.69 -5.44 -0.63
N ALA A 162 -15.85 -6.66 -0.10
CA ALA A 162 -17.07 -7.44 -0.30
C ALA A 162 -18.29 -6.73 0.30
N GLY A 163 -18.14 -6.05 1.43
CA GLY A 163 -19.19 -5.25 2.05
C GLY A 163 -19.59 -4.04 1.22
N VAL A 164 -18.65 -3.35 0.58
CA VAL A 164 -18.97 -2.26 -0.36
C VAL A 164 -19.80 -2.81 -1.52
N LYS A 165 -19.37 -3.90 -2.16
CA LYS A 165 -20.14 -4.54 -3.23
C LYS A 165 -21.56 -4.92 -2.77
N ARG A 166 -21.67 -5.49 -1.58
CA ARG A 166 -22.93 -5.99 -1.02
C ARG A 166 -23.95 -4.89 -0.70
N TYR A 167 -23.48 -3.68 -0.31
CA TYR A 167 -24.33 -2.55 0.12
C TYR A 167 -24.45 -1.44 -0.92
N THR A 168 -23.93 -1.65 -2.13
CA THR A 168 -24.05 -0.74 -3.26
C THR A 168 -24.72 -1.42 -4.45
N THR A 169 -25.37 -0.63 -5.32
CA THR A 169 -25.85 -1.11 -6.62
C THR A 169 -24.71 -1.07 -7.64
N PRO A 170 -24.80 -1.77 -8.80
CA PRO A 170 -23.81 -1.67 -9.86
C PRO A 170 -23.49 -0.23 -10.27
N GLN A 171 -24.49 0.66 -10.27
CA GLN A 171 -24.33 2.08 -10.60
C GLN A 171 -23.57 2.87 -9.53
N THR A 172 -23.64 2.45 -8.26
CA THR A 172 -23.01 3.15 -7.12
C THR A 172 -21.77 2.44 -6.58
N ALA A 173 -21.45 1.25 -7.09
CA ALA A 173 -20.31 0.46 -6.62
C ALA A 173 -18.96 1.15 -6.85
N ALA A 174 -18.76 1.73 -8.05
CA ALA A 174 -17.54 2.48 -8.36
C ALA A 174 -17.32 3.63 -7.37
N MET A 175 -18.41 4.36 -7.02
CA MET A 175 -18.39 5.42 -6.02
C MET A 175 -18.09 4.90 -4.62
N GLY A 176 -18.64 3.73 -4.24
CA GLY A 176 -18.36 3.07 -2.97
C GLY A 176 -16.87 2.72 -2.80
N TYR A 177 -16.24 2.19 -3.85
CA TYR A 177 -14.80 1.90 -3.85
C TYR A 177 -13.93 3.16 -3.83
N ALA A 178 -14.33 4.20 -4.59
CA ALA A 178 -13.63 5.48 -4.55
C ALA A 178 -13.71 6.13 -3.16
N ALA A 179 -14.86 6.02 -2.49
CA ALA A 179 -15.04 6.52 -1.13
C ALA A 179 -14.13 5.82 -0.12
N ILE A 180 -14.06 4.48 -0.15
CA ILE A 180 -13.14 3.72 0.71
C ILE A 180 -11.69 4.17 0.49
N TYR A 181 -11.25 4.31 -0.76
CA TYR A 181 -9.89 4.76 -1.07
C TYR A 181 -9.63 6.18 -0.54
N GLY A 182 -10.56 7.11 -0.77
CA GLY A 182 -10.47 8.48 -0.27
C GLY A 182 -10.43 8.54 1.26
N PHE A 183 -11.27 7.79 1.94
CA PHE A 183 -11.31 7.75 3.41
C PHE A 183 -10.07 7.14 4.03
N MET A 184 -9.48 6.15 3.38
CA MET A 184 -8.21 5.60 3.83
C MET A 184 -7.09 6.65 3.79
N ASN A 185 -7.02 7.43 2.70
CA ASN A 185 -6.05 8.52 2.58
C ASN A 185 -6.31 9.66 3.55
N LEU A 186 -7.59 9.99 3.80
CA LEU A 186 -7.97 10.96 4.82
C LEU A 186 -7.53 10.51 6.22
N GLY A 187 -7.74 9.25 6.56
CA GLY A 187 -7.23 8.66 7.79
C GLY A 187 -5.70 8.75 7.88
N ALA A 188 -5.00 8.40 6.80
CA ALA A 188 -3.55 8.48 6.72
C ALA A 188 -3.01 9.88 7.02
N PHE A 189 -3.65 10.92 6.48
CA PHE A 189 -3.29 12.30 6.76
C PHE A 189 -3.42 12.63 8.25
N PHE A 190 -4.54 12.29 8.88
CA PHE A 190 -4.76 12.55 10.30
C PHE A 190 -3.84 11.75 11.22
N SER A 191 -3.29 10.63 10.77
CA SER A 191 -2.36 9.82 11.57
C SER A 191 -1.11 10.61 12.01
N GLY A 192 -0.60 11.47 11.12
CA GLY A 192 0.53 12.35 11.42
C GLY A 192 0.25 13.29 12.59
N PHE A 193 -0.94 13.90 12.63
CA PHE A 193 -1.32 14.79 13.74
C PHE A 193 -1.49 14.03 15.05
N VAL A 194 -2.14 12.84 15.02
CA VAL A 194 -2.30 12.02 16.24
C VAL A 194 -0.93 11.68 16.83
N SER A 195 0.01 11.25 16.01
CA SER A 195 1.36 10.88 16.47
C SER A 195 2.12 12.10 16.99
N SER A 196 2.19 13.18 16.21
CA SER A 196 2.92 14.39 16.57
C SER A 196 2.37 15.12 17.81
N LEU A 197 1.05 15.04 18.05
CA LEU A 197 0.45 15.60 19.26
C LEU A 197 0.63 14.69 20.48
N THR A 198 0.67 13.36 20.28
CA THR A 198 0.77 12.42 21.41
C THR A 198 2.22 12.28 21.87
N ARG A 199 3.14 12.01 20.96
CA ARG A 199 4.51 11.64 21.26
C ARG A 199 5.25 12.63 22.18
N PRO A 200 5.29 13.94 21.90
CA PRO A 200 6.04 14.87 22.72
C PRO A 200 5.47 15.06 24.13
N ASN A 201 4.13 14.93 24.26
CA ASN A 201 3.45 15.12 25.55
C ASN A 201 3.60 13.94 26.51
N PHE A 202 4.06 12.78 26.03
CA PHE A 202 4.15 11.55 26.82
C PHE A 202 5.57 10.95 26.84
N VAL A 203 6.59 11.70 26.42
CA VAL A 203 7.98 11.22 26.40
C VAL A 203 8.49 10.83 27.79
N ASP A 204 8.11 11.58 28.82
CA ASP A 204 8.54 11.31 30.20
C ASP A 204 7.90 10.06 30.79
N ILE A 205 6.69 9.69 30.33
CA ILE A 205 5.98 8.49 30.79
C ILE A 205 6.39 7.28 29.96
N PHE A 206 6.67 7.49 28.67
CA PHE A 206 7.04 6.44 27.70
C PHE A 206 8.39 6.76 27.02
N PRO A 207 9.51 6.65 27.74
CA PRO A 207 10.83 6.87 27.17
C PRO A 207 11.16 5.81 26.09
N PRO A 208 12.10 6.10 25.16
CA PRO A 208 12.90 7.34 25.07
C PRO A 208 12.21 8.47 24.29
N ASN A 209 11.13 8.22 23.56
CA ASN A 209 10.61 9.13 22.53
C ASN A 209 9.07 9.27 22.49
N GLY A 210 8.34 8.68 23.43
CA GLY A 210 6.88 8.75 23.50
C GLY A 210 6.13 7.90 22.47
N LEU A 211 6.80 7.13 21.62
CA LEU A 211 6.15 6.32 20.58
C LEU A 211 5.23 5.23 21.14
N SER A 212 5.55 4.67 22.32
CA SER A 212 4.67 3.70 22.98
C SER A 212 3.31 4.31 23.35
N ALA A 213 3.26 5.59 23.72
CA ALA A 213 1.99 6.29 23.98
C ALA A 213 1.13 6.36 22.72
N VAL A 214 1.73 6.60 21.55
CA VAL A 214 1.02 6.63 20.28
C VAL A 214 0.36 5.29 19.98
N PHE A 215 1.04 4.18 20.25
CA PHE A 215 0.43 2.85 20.10
C PHE A 215 -0.77 2.64 21.03
N TRP A 216 -0.73 3.16 22.27
CA TRP A 216 -1.90 3.12 23.18
C TRP A 216 -3.08 3.93 22.63
N VAL A 217 -2.83 5.10 22.05
CA VAL A 217 -3.88 5.87 21.37
C VAL A 217 -4.47 5.07 20.21
N TYR A 218 -3.62 4.37 19.45
CA TYR A 218 -4.10 3.51 18.36
C TYR A 218 -4.92 2.31 18.84
N VAL A 219 -4.66 1.76 20.03
CA VAL A 219 -5.53 0.75 20.67
C VAL A 219 -6.92 1.33 20.93
N ILE A 220 -6.98 2.55 21.51
CA ILE A 220 -8.25 3.23 21.82
C ILE A 220 -9.05 3.51 20.54
N ILE A 221 -8.41 4.08 19.51
CA ILE A 221 -9.06 4.37 18.23
C ILE A 221 -9.59 3.07 17.59
N THR A 222 -8.83 1.98 17.64
CA THR A 222 -9.26 0.67 17.12
C THR A 222 -10.43 0.11 17.90
N PHE A 223 -10.43 0.25 19.21
CA PHE A 223 -11.56 -0.15 20.05
C PHE A 223 -12.83 0.64 19.72
N ILE A 224 -12.70 1.95 19.49
CA ILE A 224 -13.82 2.79 19.01
C ILE A 224 -14.32 2.27 17.66
N ALA A 225 -13.42 1.93 16.73
CA ALA A 225 -13.81 1.37 15.42
C ALA A 225 -14.55 0.02 15.57
N LEU A 226 -14.12 -0.84 16.49
CA LEU A 226 -14.81 -2.07 16.83
C LEU A 226 -16.24 -1.80 17.34
N VAL A 227 -16.39 -0.87 18.29
CA VAL A 227 -17.69 -0.49 18.85
C VAL A 227 -18.61 0.07 17.76
N ILE A 228 -18.12 0.97 16.92
CA ILE A 228 -18.89 1.52 15.79
C ILE A 228 -19.34 0.40 14.85
N THR A 229 -18.45 -0.55 14.52
CA THR A 229 -18.79 -1.71 13.68
C THR A 229 -19.90 -2.55 14.30
N LEU A 230 -19.80 -2.86 15.59
CA LEU A 230 -20.78 -3.65 16.33
C LEU A 230 -22.16 -2.97 16.38
N VAL A 231 -22.17 -1.65 16.60
CA VAL A 231 -23.40 -0.86 16.74
C VAL A 231 -24.09 -0.61 15.41
N ILE A 232 -23.32 -0.32 14.35
CA ILE A 232 -23.89 0.05 13.05
C ILE A 232 -24.16 -1.17 12.19
N ILE A 233 -23.25 -2.16 12.10
CA ILE A 233 -23.45 -3.37 11.29
C ILE A 233 -24.16 -4.44 12.14
N THR A 234 -25.39 -4.16 12.56
CA THR A 234 -26.24 -5.16 13.19
C THR A 234 -26.77 -6.16 12.17
N LYS A 235 -27.21 -7.35 12.61
CA LYS A 235 -27.86 -8.33 11.72
C LYS A 235 -29.06 -7.73 10.98
N LYS A 236 -29.79 -6.81 11.63
CA LYS A 236 -30.93 -6.12 11.07
C LYS A 236 -30.52 -5.15 9.96
N ASN A 237 -29.54 -4.26 10.25
CA ASN A 237 -29.07 -3.28 9.28
C ASN A 237 -28.39 -3.94 8.05
N ASP A 238 -27.67 -5.05 8.26
CA ASP A 238 -27.09 -5.86 7.19
C ASP A 238 -28.18 -6.38 6.25
N LYS A 239 -29.22 -7.01 6.82
CA LYS A 239 -30.35 -7.56 6.06
C LYS A 239 -31.12 -6.49 5.30
N GLU A 240 -31.49 -5.40 5.98
CA GLU A 240 -32.20 -4.25 5.36
C GLU A 240 -31.42 -3.62 4.21
N ALA A 241 -30.08 -3.50 4.35
CA ALA A 241 -29.24 -2.94 3.30
C ALA A 241 -29.23 -3.83 2.06
N VAL A 242 -29.11 -5.15 2.22
CA VAL A 242 -29.14 -6.13 1.13
C VAL A 242 -30.50 -6.14 0.42
N GLU A 243 -31.59 -6.17 1.19
CA GLU A 243 -32.96 -6.15 0.63
C GLU A 243 -33.21 -4.86 -0.17
N LYS A 244 -32.71 -3.72 0.34
CA LYS A 244 -32.83 -2.43 -0.37
C LYS A 244 -32.05 -2.43 -1.69
N VAL A 245 -30.84 -2.94 -1.71
CA VAL A 245 -30.03 -3.05 -2.93
C VAL A 245 -30.70 -3.98 -3.93
N LYS A 246 -31.18 -5.14 -3.49
CA LYS A 246 -31.90 -6.09 -4.33
C LYS A 246 -33.16 -5.46 -4.96
N ALA A 247 -33.98 -4.78 -4.16
CA ALA A 247 -35.17 -4.12 -4.66
C ALA A 247 -34.90 -3.02 -5.71
N ILE A 248 -33.73 -2.34 -5.62
CA ILE A 248 -33.30 -1.36 -6.62
C ILE A 248 -32.84 -2.06 -7.90
N ASN A 249 -32.07 -3.15 -7.78
CA ASN A 249 -31.59 -3.95 -8.91
C ASN A 249 -32.78 -4.55 -9.67
N ASP A 250 -33.74 -5.14 -8.99
CA ASP A 250 -34.95 -5.70 -9.58
C ASP A 250 -35.76 -4.65 -10.36
N LYS A 251 -35.88 -3.41 -9.81
CA LYS A 251 -36.55 -2.29 -10.50
C LYS A 251 -35.82 -1.83 -11.76
N ASN A 252 -34.49 -1.92 -11.75
CA ASN A 252 -33.66 -1.49 -12.89
C ASN A 252 -33.42 -2.60 -13.92
N GLY A 253 -34.04 -3.76 -13.74
CA GLY A 253 -33.87 -4.91 -14.65
C GLY A 253 -32.44 -5.44 -14.68
N VAL A 254 -31.66 -5.18 -13.63
CA VAL A 254 -30.29 -5.69 -13.49
C VAL A 254 -30.42 -7.16 -13.10
N VAL A 255 -30.30 -8.05 -14.06
CA VAL A 255 -30.12 -9.47 -13.81
C VAL A 255 -28.72 -9.60 -13.19
N GLU A 256 -28.62 -10.09 -11.97
CA GLU A 256 -27.34 -10.58 -11.46
C GLU A 256 -26.94 -11.73 -12.38
N GLU A 257 -26.08 -11.44 -13.36
CA GLU A 257 -25.39 -12.49 -14.07
C GLU A 257 -24.56 -13.22 -13.01
N ASP A 258 -25.02 -14.39 -12.60
CA ASP A 258 -24.18 -15.38 -11.93
C ASP A 258 -23.06 -15.73 -12.93
N GLU A 259 -22.01 -14.91 -12.97
CA GLU A 259 -20.80 -15.15 -13.75
C GLU A 259 -19.97 -16.29 -13.13
N GLU A 260 -20.60 -17.39 -12.79
CA GLU A 260 -19.96 -18.68 -12.68
C GLU A 260 -19.98 -19.36 -14.07
N GLU A 261 -19.23 -18.80 -15.04
CA GLU A 261 -18.72 -19.68 -16.08
C GLU A 261 -17.91 -20.77 -15.36
N GLU A 262 -18.38 -22.01 -15.45
CA GLU A 262 -17.68 -23.20 -14.93
C GLU A 262 -16.27 -23.25 -15.53
N LYS A 263 -15.31 -22.63 -14.83
CA LYS A 263 -13.90 -22.80 -15.17
C LYS A 263 -13.58 -24.28 -15.02
N PRO A 264 -12.95 -24.93 -16.01
CA PRO A 264 -12.57 -26.31 -15.88
C PRO A 264 -11.81 -26.49 -14.56
N LYS A 265 -12.35 -27.34 -13.68
CA LYS A 265 -11.77 -27.64 -12.36
C LYS A 265 -10.47 -28.43 -12.56
N ILE A 266 -9.38 -27.72 -12.85
CA ILE A 266 -8.05 -28.32 -12.91
C ILE A 266 -7.68 -28.73 -11.49
N LYS A 267 -7.48 -30.03 -11.28
CA LYS A 267 -7.02 -30.56 -9.99
C LYS A 267 -5.57 -30.10 -9.77
N ILE A 268 -5.39 -29.04 -8.98
CA ILE A 268 -4.07 -28.43 -8.73
C ILE A 268 -3.43 -29.16 -7.55
N ASN A 269 -2.29 -29.81 -7.79
CA ASN A 269 -1.45 -30.33 -6.71
C ASN A 269 -0.52 -29.22 -6.21
N ASN A 270 -0.81 -28.65 -5.04
CA ASN A 270 0.00 -27.61 -4.43
C ASN A 270 1.12 -28.14 -3.51
N LEU A 271 1.21 -29.45 -3.30
CA LEU A 271 2.22 -30.02 -2.38
C LEU A 271 3.67 -29.69 -2.77
N PRO A 272 4.10 -29.81 -4.04
CA PRO A 272 5.46 -29.42 -4.43
C PRO A 272 5.72 -27.92 -4.19
N LEU A 273 4.75 -27.06 -4.50
CA LEU A 273 4.84 -25.63 -4.27
C LEU A 273 5.02 -25.31 -2.77
N SER A 274 4.26 -25.99 -1.91
CA SER A 274 4.38 -25.80 -0.45
C SER A 274 5.74 -26.21 0.07
N ILE A 275 6.30 -27.32 -0.42
CA ILE A 275 7.64 -27.77 -0.05
C ILE A 275 8.70 -26.76 -0.51
N TYR A 276 8.66 -26.29 -1.75
CA TYR A 276 9.61 -25.28 -2.25
C TYR A 276 9.49 -23.97 -1.47
N ALA A 277 8.28 -23.54 -1.14
CA ALA A 277 8.04 -22.33 -0.34
C ALA A 277 8.64 -22.44 1.07
N LEU A 278 8.46 -23.59 1.74
CA LEU A 278 9.04 -23.82 3.06
C LEU A 278 10.58 -23.86 3.03
N ILE A 279 11.17 -24.52 2.04
CA ILE A 279 12.63 -24.55 1.85
C ILE A 279 13.16 -23.14 1.59
N THR A 280 12.51 -22.40 0.69
CA THR A 280 12.86 -21.01 0.34
C THR A 280 12.81 -20.09 1.55
N LEU A 281 11.74 -20.21 2.35
CA LEU A 281 11.58 -19.44 3.58
C LEU A 281 12.67 -19.81 4.60
N GLY A 282 12.98 -21.10 4.77
CA GLY A 282 14.05 -21.56 5.65
C GLY A 282 15.42 -21.01 5.26
N LEU A 283 15.74 -21.05 3.95
CA LEU A 283 16.99 -20.48 3.43
C LEU A 283 17.04 -18.96 3.63
N PHE A 284 15.92 -18.26 3.45
CA PHE A 284 15.84 -16.82 3.70
C PHE A 284 16.04 -16.49 5.18
N LEU A 285 15.43 -17.24 6.09
CA LEU A 285 15.59 -17.05 7.53
C LEU A 285 17.02 -17.35 8.02
N LEU A 286 17.75 -18.21 7.31
CA LEU A 286 19.17 -18.48 7.59
C LEU A 286 20.10 -17.45 6.96
N SER A 287 19.61 -16.53 6.12
CA SER A 287 20.44 -15.51 5.50
C SER A 287 20.87 -14.45 6.51
N GLY A 288 22.07 -13.92 6.35
CA GLY A 288 22.58 -12.81 7.16
C GLY A 288 21.74 -11.53 7.00
N LEU A 289 21.04 -11.39 5.90
CA LEU A 289 20.10 -10.27 5.69
C LEU A 289 18.94 -10.31 6.70
N ALA A 290 18.44 -11.50 7.04
CA ALA A 290 17.35 -11.65 8.00
C ALA A 290 17.83 -11.57 9.46
N PHE A 291 18.96 -12.25 9.80
CA PHE A 291 19.33 -12.49 11.19
C PHE A 291 20.82 -12.37 11.51
N ASP A 292 21.57 -11.65 10.69
CA ASP A 292 23.04 -11.48 10.82
C ASP A 292 23.82 -12.82 10.83
N VAL A 293 23.24 -13.87 10.27
CA VAL A 293 23.92 -15.15 10.09
C VAL A 293 24.75 -15.06 8.81
N THR A 294 26.03 -14.77 8.94
CA THR A 294 26.92 -14.70 7.77
C THR A 294 27.58 -16.07 7.52
N PHE A 295 27.35 -16.60 6.33
CA PHE A 295 28.21 -17.66 5.80
C PHE A 295 29.46 -17.03 5.16
N ASN A 296 30.63 -17.62 5.38
CA ASN A 296 31.96 -17.12 4.96
C ASN A 296 32.14 -16.89 3.42
N TYR A 297 31.08 -16.71 2.67
CA TYR A 297 31.12 -16.41 1.25
C TYR A 297 30.88 -14.92 1.02
N GLN A 298 31.91 -14.13 1.36
CA GLN A 298 31.84 -12.67 1.13
C GLN A 298 32.67 -12.33 -0.11
N SER A 299 32.02 -12.13 -1.24
CA SER A 299 32.56 -11.22 -2.24
C SER A 299 31.94 -9.84 -2.00
N ALA A 300 32.65 -8.97 -1.33
CA ALA A 300 32.25 -7.57 -1.23
C ALA A 300 32.64 -6.85 -2.52
N PHE A 301 31.67 -6.28 -3.21
CA PHE A 301 31.95 -5.24 -4.21
C PHE A 301 31.35 -3.92 -3.72
N SER A 302 32.05 -2.83 -3.99
CA SER A 302 31.57 -1.49 -3.66
C SER A 302 30.83 -0.91 -4.87
N LEU A 303 29.55 -0.60 -4.68
CA LEU A 303 28.73 0.09 -5.67
C LEU A 303 28.28 1.42 -5.07
N PHE A 304 28.64 2.55 -5.68
CA PHE A 304 28.31 3.90 -5.17
C PHE A 304 28.71 4.15 -3.69
N GLY A 305 29.85 3.58 -3.25
CA GLY A 305 30.33 3.71 -1.86
C GLY A 305 29.65 2.76 -0.88
N ILE A 306 28.79 1.87 -1.36
CA ILE A 306 28.11 0.86 -0.57
C ILE A 306 28.80 -0.49 -0.74
N ASN A 307 29.24 -1.10 0.36
CA ASN A 307 29.80 -2.44 0.33
C ASN A 307 28.67 -3.47 0.29
N VAL A 308 28.52 -4.15 -0.85
CA VAL A 308 27.53 -5.23 -1.02
C VAL A 308 28.20 -6.56 -0.72
N SER A 309 27.81 -7.19 0.39
CA SER A 309 28.21 -8.56 0.71
C SER A 309 27.22 -9.56 0.12
N PHE A 310 27.74 -10.61 -0.53
CA PHE A 310 26.94 -11.71 -1.05
C PHE A 310 26.75 -12.78 0.05
N ASP A 311 25.50 -13.02 0.39
CA ASP A 311 25.10 -14.09 1.29
C ASP A 311 24.58 -15.28 0.47
N LEU A 312 25.21 -16.45 0.63
CA LEU A 312 24.86 -17.67 -0.10
C LEU A 312 23.42 -18.11 0.18
N PHE A 313 22.96 -18.03 1.43
CA PHE A 313 21.58 -18.40 1.77
C PHE A 313 20.55 -17.44 1.15
N PHE A 314 20.85 -16.15 1.13
CA PHE A 314 20.01 -15.18 0.43
C PHE A 314 19.94 -15.49 -1.07
N PHE A 315 21.08 -15.78 -1.71
CA PHE A 315 21.11 -16.15 -3.12
C PHE A 315 20.31 -17.43 -3.41
N LEU A 316 20.49 -18.48 -2.59
CA LEU A 316 19.74 -19.73 -2.71
C LEU A 316 18.23 -19.51 -2.46
N SER A 317 17.86 -18.64 -1.53
CA SER A 317 16.45 -18.29 -1.29
C SER A 317 15.84 -17.56 -2.49
N ALA A 318 16.60 -16.68 -3.16
CA ALA A 318 16.16 -16.03 -4.39
C ALA A 318 15.93 -17.03 -5.53
N LEU A 319 16.83 -18.01 -5.71
CA LEU A 319 16.64 -19.12 -6.65
C LEU A 319 15.42 -19.98 -6.27
N GLY A 320 15.24 -20.27 -5.00
CA GLY A 320 14.07 -20.98 -4.48
C GLY A 320 12.77 -20.24 -4.77
N PHE A 321 12.76 -18.93 -4.67
CA PHE A 321 11.61 -18.09 -5.02
C PHE A 321 11.27 -18.20 -6.52
N VAL A 322 12.26 -18.17 -7.40
CA VAL A 322 12.06 -18.41 -8.84
C VAL A 322 11.49 -19.80 -9.10
N ALA A 323 11.98 -20.83 -8.40
CA ALA A 323 11.46 -22.19 -8.49
C ALA A 323 10.00 -22.28 -8.02
N CYS A 324 9.63 -21.55 -6.96
CA CYS A 324 8.25 -21.43 -6.49
C CYS A 324 7.34 -20.80 -7.56
N ILE A 325 7.79 -19.73 -8.20
CA ILE A 325 7.03 -19.09 -9.29
C ILE A 325 6.84 -20.07 -10.47
N TYR A 326 7.89 -20.78 -10.86
CA TYR A 326 7.83 -21.77 -11.93
C TYR A 326 6.82 -22.87 -11.62
N GLU A 327 6.91 -23.50 -10.45
CA GLU A 327 5.99 -24.58 -10.04
C GLU A 327 4.56 -24.08 -9.88
N PHE A 328 4.37 -22.86 -9.38
CA PHE A 328 3.06 -22.22 -9.32
C PHE A 328 2.43 -22.07 -10.69
N LEU A 329 3.18 -21.61 -11.70
CA LEU A 329 2.66 -21.40 -13.06
C LEU A 329 2.47 -22.68 -13.84
N LYS A 330 3.25 -23.74 -13.57
CA LYS A 330 3.24 -25.02 -14.30
C LYS A 330 1.84 -25.61 -14.36
N ASN A 331 1.12 -25.58 -13.26
CA ASN A 331 -0.22 -26.18 -13.13
C ASN A 331 -1.37 -25.17 -13.37
N ARG A 332 -1.07 -23.96 -13.86
CA ARG A 332 -2.05 -22.88 -14.09
C ARG A 332 -1.92 -22.26 -15.47
N PRO A 333 -2.42 -22.93 -16.54
CA PRO A 333 -2.22 -22.50 -17.94
C PRO A 333 -2.85 -21.13 -18.26
N TYR A 334 -3.92 -20.75 -17.57
CA TYR A 334 -4.64 -19.48 -17.78
C TYR A 334 -4.23 -18.38 -16.82
N HIS A 335 -3.15 -18.57 -16.04
CA HIS A 335 -2.72 -17.56 -15.07
C HIS A 335 -2.18 -16.31 -15.77
N PRO A 336 -2.52 -15.07 -15.28
CA PRO A 336 -2.09 -13.82 -15.90
C PRO A 336 -0.56 -13.68 -16.09
N PHE A 337 0.24 -14.27 -15.22
CA PHE A 337 1.72 -14.28 -15.36
C PHE A 337 2.25 -15.00 -16.61
N ARG A 338 1.41 -15.76 -17.31
CA ARG A 338 1.78 -16.31 -18.62
C ARG A 338 1.65 -15.31 -19.76
N ASP A 339 0.89 -14.25 -19.58
CA ASP A 339 0.91 -13.11 -20.50
C ASP A 339 2.17 -12.27 -20.25
N LYS A 340 3.11 -12.35 -21.18
CA LYS A 340 4.40 -11.67 -21.09
C LYS A 340 4.26 -10.15 -21.03
N ARG A 341 3.26 -9.56 -21.71
CA ARG A 341 3.04 -8.11 -21.72
C ARG A 341 2.42 -7.65 -20.41
N PHE A 342 1.42 -8.36 -19.94
CA PHE A 342 0.81 -8.11 -18.64
C PHE A 342 1.87 -8.21 -17.52
N THR A 343 2.63 -9.30 -17.50
CA THR A 343 3.68 -9.52 -16.49
C THR A 343 4.74 -8.42 -16.54
N PHE A 344 5.27 -8.11 -17.73
CA PHE A 344 6.24 -7.02 -17.88
C PHE A 344 5.67 -5.69 -17.35
N PHE A 345 4.44 -5.35 -17.74
CA PHE A 345 3.84 -4.07 -17.42
C PHE A 345 3.64 -3.88 -15.91
N ILE A 346 3.18 -4.89 -15.20
CA ILE A 346 2.98 -4.78 -13.76
C ILE A 346 4.32 -4.72 -13.00
N PHE A 347 5.34 -5.49 -13.41
CA PHE A 347 6.62 -5.53 -12.72
C PHE A 347 7.52 -4.33 -13.02
N ILE A 348 7.46 -3.74 -14.23
CA ILE A 348 8.25 -2.55 -14.58
C ILE A 348 7.87 -1.32 -13.75
N LEU A 349 6.73 -1.32 -13.09
CA LEU A 349 6.28 -0.24 -12.22
C LEU A 349 6.86 -0.34 -10.79
N ILE A 350 7.43 -1.47 -10.39
CA ILE A 350 8.00 -1.64 -9.04
C ILE A 350 9.01 -0.53 -8.71
N PRO A 351 9.99 -0.20 -9.56
CA PRO A 351 10.98 0.80 -9.20
C PRO A 351 10.39 2.18 -8.89
N VAL A 352 9.40 2.65 -9.66
CA VAL A 352 8.75 3.94 -9.35
C VAL A 352 7.85 3.87 -8.12
N GLN A 353 7.23 2.72 -7.88
CA GLN A 353 6.41 2.49 -6.68
C GLN A 353 7.23 2.50 -5.39
N THR A 354 8.56 2.27 -5.45
CA THR A 354 9.41 2.36 -4.26
C THR A 354 9.39 3.76 -3.64
N LEU A 355 9.21 4.82 -4.44
CA LEU A 355 9.07 6.19 -3.92
C LEU A 355 7.87 6.32 -2.98
N PHE A 356 6.77 5.65 -3.29
CA PHE A 356 5.61 5.60 -2.41
C PHE A 356 5.93 4.84 -1.11
N ALA A 357 6.63 3.71 -1.19
CA ALA A 357 7.04 2.96 0.01
C ALA A 357 8.00 3.76 0.91
N HIS A 358 8.84 4.61 0.34
CA HIS A 358 9.74 5.49 1.09
C HIS A 358 9.02 6.53 1.94
N ASN A 359 7.74 6.87 1.67
CA ASN A 359 6.96 7.75 2.53
C ASN A 359 6.85 7.24 3.99
N TRP A 360 6.92 5.92 4.19
CA TRP A 360 6.85 5.32 5.53
C TRP A 360 8.14 4.63 5.98
N LEU A 361 9.06 4.33 5.05
CA LEU A 361 10.31 3.64 5.38
C LEU A 361 11.50 4.59 5.52
N THR A 362 11.61 5.59 4.66
CA THR A 362 12.78 6.46 4.62
C THR A 362 12.47 7.87 5.08
N LEU A 363 11.34 8.44 4.65
CA LEU A 363 10.99 9.83 4.97
C LEU A 363 10.90 10.11 6.47
N PRO A 364 10.28 9.27 7.33
CA PRO A 364 10.25 9.55 8.76
C PRO A 364 11.64 9.71 9.37
N TYR A 365 12.58 8.87 9.00
CA TYR A 365 13.96 8.96 9.45
C TYR A 365 14.72 10.15 8.85
N TYR A 366 14.54 10.37 7.55
CA TYR A 366 15.16 11.50 6.86
C TYR A 366 14.70 12.84 7.43
N LEU A 367 13.39 13.02 7.62
CA LEU A 367 12.83 14.25 8.16
C LEU A 367 13.24 14.47 9.62
N ASP A 368 13.28 13.41 10.42
CA ASP A 368 13.69 13.48 11.80
C ASP A 368 15.20 13.78 11.96
N ARG A 369 16.06 13.06 11.25
CA ARG A 369 17.51 13.13 11.44
C ARG A 369 18.17 14.25 10.63
N ALA A 370 17.84 14.39 9.34
CA ALA A 370 18.48 15.38 8.46
C ALA A 370 17.95 16.80 8.68
N PHE A 371 16.76 16.97 9.29
CA PHE A 371 16.19 18.25 9.67
C PHE A 371 16.24 18.49 11.19
N ALA A 372 17.12 17.78 11.92
CA ALA A 372 17.21 17.89 13.38
C ALA A 372 17.30 19.36 13.85
N GLY A 373 16.54 19.69 14.91
CA GLY A 373 16.44 21.04 15.45
C GLY A 373 15.48 21.98 14.70
N SER A 374 14.74 21.49 13.70
CA SER A 374 13.72 22.25 12.97
C SER A 374 12.31 21.76 13.28
N ILE A 375 11.31 22.57 12.93
CA ILE A 375 9.88 22.20 13.00
C ILE A 375 9.57 20.93 12.16
N VAL A 376 10.35 20.66 11.12
CA VAL A 376 10.17 19.48 10.26
C VAL A 376 10.52 18.22 11.02
N SER A 377 11.60 18.22 11.79
CA SER A 377 11.99 17.08 12.63
C SER A 377 11.02 16.90 13.81
N GLU A 378 10.56 17.98 14.41
CA GLU A 378 9.60 17.92 15.50
C GLU A 378 8.28 17.27 15.11
N TYR A 379 7.78 17.59 13.89
CA TYR A 379 6.50 17.10 13.33
C TYR A 379 6.71 16.19 12.13
N PHE A 380 7.77 15.37 12.12
CA PHE A 380 8.12 14.53 10.96
C PHE A 380 6.98 13.61 10.53
N GLU A 381 6.10 13.18 11.44
CA GLU A 381 4.95 12.34 11.15
C GLU A 381 3.91 13.07 10.28
N VAL A 382 3.68 14.37 10.52
CA VAL A 382 2.79 15.19 9.68
C VAL A 382 3.38 15.34 8.29
N PHE A 383 4.67 15.71 8.23
CA PHE A 383 5.36 15.92 6.95
C PHE A 383 5.44 14.62 6.12
N SER A 384 5.64 13.45 6.74
CA SER A 384 5.63 12.17 6.06
C SER A 384 4.26 11.80 5.47
N ASN A 385 3.18 12.33 6.04
CA ASN A 385 1.80 12.02 5.65
C ASN A 385 1.12 13.14 4.84
N ILE A 386 1.87 14.05 4.21
CA ILE A 386 1.31 15.07 3.30
C ILE A 386 0.79 14.45 1.99
N ASN A 387 1.48 13.47 1.43
CA ASN A 387 1.07 12.82 0.17
C ASN A 387 -0.38 12.32 0.19
N PRO A 388 -0.89 11.63 1.23
CA PRO A 388 -2.28 11.18 1.29
C PRO A 388 -3.33 12.29 1.12
N ILE A 389 -3.16 13.47 1.70
CA ILE A 389 -4.14 14.55 1.51
C ILE A 389 -4.02 15.17 0.14
N LEU A 390 -2.82 15.27 -0.40
CA LEU A 390 -2.62 15.75 -1.76
C LEU A 390 -3.25 14.80 -2.79
N ILE A 391 -3.06 13.48 -2.65
CA ILE A 391 -3.65 12.50 -3.58
C ILE A 391 -5.19 12.50 -3.46
N PHE A 392 -5.74 12.65 -2.26
CA PHE A 392 -7.18 12.77 -2.05
C PHE A 392 -7.78 13.92 -2.86
N ILE A 393 -7.09 15.06 -2.93
CA ILE A 393 -7.53 16.25 -3.66
C ILE A 393 -7.20 16.15 -5.16
N LEU A 394 -5.97 15.73 -5.49
CA LEU A 394 -5.45 15.79 -6.87
C LEU A 394 -5.91 14.63 -7.74
N ALA A 395 -6.18 13.43 -7.18
CA ALA A 395 -6.53 12.28 -8.00
C ALA A 395 -7.79 12.50 -8.87
N PRO A 396 -8.92 13.00 -8.35
CA PRO A 396 -10.09 13.25 -9.20
C PRO A 396 -9.84 14.38 -10.23
N ILE A 397 -9.08 15.41 -9.87
CA ILE A 397 -8.76 16.52 -10.78
C ILE A 397 -7.90 16.01 -11.94
N VAL A 398 -6.81 15.29 -11.64
CA VAL A 398 -5.91 14.75 -12.65
C VAL A 398 -6.61 13.68 -13.49
N ALA A 399 -7.42 12.82 -12.90
CA ALA A 399 -8.22 11.84 -13.64
C ALA A 399 -9.16 12.51 -14.64
N GLY A 400 -9.86 13.57 -14.24
CA GLY A 400 -10.72 14.37 -15.13
C GLY A 400 -9.93 15.00 -16.28
N LEU A 401 -8.82 15.68 -15.99
CA LEU A 401 -7.97 16.33 -16.99
C LEU A 401 -7.34 15.34 -17.99
N THR A 402 -7.08 14.11 -17.56
CA THR A 402 -6.42 13.08 -18.37
C THR A 402 -7.37 12.03 -18.93
N ALA A 403 -8.70 12.21 -18.79
CA ALA A 403 -9.71 11.20 -19.15
C ALA A 403 -9.60 10.70 -20.60
N ARG A 404 -9.21 11.59 -21.54
CA ARG A 404 -9.06 11.26 -22.96
C ARG A 404 -7.62 10.91 -23.38
N ALA A 405 -6.69 10.90 -22.44
CA ALA A 405 -5.30 10.62 -22.77
C ALA A 405 -5.09 9.11 -22.98
N ASP A 406 -4.20 8.78 -23.91
CA ASP A 406 -3.75 7.41 -24.14
C ASP A 406 -3.16 6.82 -22.85
N VAL A 407 -3.69 5.65 -22.44
CA VAL A 407 -3.32 5.02 -21.17
C VAL A 407 -1.83 4.76 -21.08
N TYR A 408 -1.22 4.22 -22.14
CA TYR A 408 0.20 3.88 -22.11
C TYR A 408 1.10 5.12 -22.04
N LYS A 409 0.73 6.19 -22.77
CA LYS A 409 1.46 7.47 -22.70
C LYS A 409 1.34 8.08 -21.31
N MET A 410 0.15 7.99 -20.68
CA MET A 410 -0.05 8.47 -19.31
C MET A 410 0.79 7.69 -18.30
N MET A 411 0.99 6.39 -18.51
CA MET A 411 1.92 5.61 -17.70
C MET A 411 3.36 6.13 -17.80
N ILE A 412 3.84 6.42 -19.02
CA ILE A 412 5.19 6.97 -19.23
C ILE A 412 5.32 8.35 -18.57
N TYR A 413 4.39 9.27 -18.86
CA TYR A 413 4.47 10.63 -18.32
C TYR A 413 4.27 10.65 -16.80
N GLY A 414 3.32 9.89 -16.27
CA GLY A 414 3.03 9.83 -14.84
C GLY A 414 4.22 9.26 -14.06
N THR A 415 4.83 8.18 -14.53
CA THR A 415 6.02 7.60 -13.86
C THR A 415 7.23 8.56 -13.96
N PHE A 416 7.40 9.28 -15.06
CA PHE A 416 8.42 10.31 -15.19
C PHE A 416 8.20 11.47 -14.21
N VAL A 417 6.99 12.04 -14.19
CA VAL A 417 6.62 13.15 -13.30
C VAL A 417 6.74 12.73 -11.83
N MET A 418 6.46 11.47 -11.50
CA MET A 418 6.62 10.94 -10.15
C MET A 418 8.10 10.79 -9.76
N ALA A 419 8.96 10.36 -10.68
CA ALA A 419 10.36 10.04 -10.40
C ALA A 419 11.29 11.26 -10.41
N ILE A 420 11.09 12.18 -11.36
CA ILE A 420 12.03 13.30 -11.61
C ILE A 420 12.23 14.23 -10.39
N PRO A 421 11.19 14.57 -9.57
CA PRO A 421 11.38 15.49 -8.46
C PRO A 421 12.22 14.89 -7.32
N THR A 422 12.46 13.57 -7.31
CA THR A 422 13.36 12.93 -6.33
C THR A 422 14.77 13.54 -6.39
N PHE A 423 15.21 13.97 -7.56
CA PHE A 423 16.50 14.63 -7.73
C PHE A 423 16.57 16.03 -7.09
N LEU A 424 15.45 16.66 -6.74
CA LEU A 424 15.47 17.90 -5.95
C LEU A 424 16.03 17.67 -4.54
N LEU A 425 15.80 16.49 -3.97
CA LEU A 425 16.27 16.14 -2.64
C LEU A 425 17.79 15.86 -2.60
N THR A 426 18.44 15.74 -3.75
CA THR A 426 19.91 15.62 -3.85
C THR A 426 20.62 16.91 -3.46
N LEU A 427 19.92 18.04 -3.49
CA LEU A 427 20.45 19.36 -3.13
C LEU A 427 20.56 19.56 -1.60
N GLY A 428 20.17 18.56 -0.83
CA GLY A 428 20.24 18.55 0.63
C GLY A 428 18.88 18.80 1.33
N PRO A 429 18.86 18.76 2.66
CA PRO A 429 17.65 18.92 3.46
C PRO A 429 17.15 20.37 3.41
N ASN A 430 16.10 20.61 2.65
CA ASN A 430 15.43 21.90 2.52
C ASN A 430 13.92 21.69 2.45
N LEU A 431 13.16 22.39 3.30
CA LEU A 431 11.71 22.27 3.41
C LEU A 431 11.00 22.55 2.07
N TYR A 432 11.40 23.61 1.37
CA TYR A 432 10.73 23.99 0.10
C TYR A 432 10.99 22.95 -0.99
N LEU A 433 12.21 22.41 -1.07
CA LEU A 433 12.53 21.32 -2.00
C LEU A 433 11.76 20.06 -1.68
N PHE A 434 11.63 19.74 -0.38
CA PHE A 434 10.84 18.59 0.08
C PHE A 434 9.35 18.75 -0.27
N LEU A 435 8.75 19.90 0.01
CA LEU A 435 7.33 20.15 -0.31
C LEU A 435 7.09 20.12 -1.83
N THR A 436 8.02 20.67 -2.62
CA THR A 436 7.98 20.62 -4.08
C THR A 436 8.08 19.19 -4.59
N TYR A 437 9.01 18.40 -4.02
CA TYR A 437 9.11 16.97 -4.30
C TYR A 437 7.80 16.24 -4.05
N VAL A 438 7.21 16.38 -2.86
CA VAL A 438 5.97 15.69 -2.49
C VAL A 438 4.84 16.09 -3.44
N LEU A 439 4.69 17.38 -3.75
CA LEU A 439 3.63 17.88 -4.64
C LEU A 439 3.76 17.29 -6.05
N ILE A 440 4.94 17.40 -6.68
CA ILE A 440 5.13 16.93 -8.06
C ILE A 440 5.08 15.40 -8.14
N MET A 441 5.66 14.70 -7.14
CA MET A 441 5.56 13.25 -7.01
C MET A 441 4.09 12.80 -6.95
N THR A 442 3.27 13.47 -6.14
CA THR A 442 1.84 13.15 -6.00
C THR A 442 1.06 13.41 -7.30
N ILE A 443 1.39 14.47 -8.05
CA ILE A 443 0.79 14.70 -9.38
C ILE A 443 1.12 13.52 -10.31
N GLY A 444 2.38 13.10 -10.35
CA GLY A 444 2.81 11.94 -11.14
C GLY A 444 2.06 10.67 -10.74
N GLU A 445 1.90 10.43 -9.45
CA GLU A 445 1.12 9.31 -8.89
C GLU A 445 -0.33 9.35 -9.36
N ALA A 446 -1.00 10.50 -9.24
CA ALA A 446 -2.37 10.70 -9.69
C ALA A 446 -2.57 10.51 -11.20
N MET A 447 -1.52 10.74 -12.01
CA MET A 447 -1.55 10.53 -13.46
C MET A 447 -1.55 9.05 -13.86
N TRP A 448 -0.71 8.22 -13.23
CA TRP A 448 -0.53 6.85 -13.72
C TRP A 448 -1.33 5.80 -12.94
N GLN A 449 -1.53 5.96 -11.64
CA GLN A 449 -2.11 4.91 -10.80
C GLN A 449 -3.56 4.56 -11.15
N PRO A 450 -4.49 5.50 -11.37
CA PRO A 450 -5.84 5.17 -11.83
C PRO A 450 -5.84 4.52 -13.22
N ARG A 451 -4.93 4.94 -14.10
CA ARG A 451 -4.79 4.39 -15.46
C ARG A 451 -4.26 2.97 -15.46
N PHE A 452 -3.40 2.63 -14.53
CA PHE A 452 -2.92 1.27 -14.32
C PHE A 452 -4.06 0.31 -13.99
N LEU A 453 -4.94 0.68 -13.06
CA LEU A 453 -6.10 -0.13 -12.70
C LEU A 453 -7.09 -0.27 -13.87
N GLN A 454 -7.35 0.82 -14.59
CA GLN A 454 -8.18 0.80 -15.79
C GLN A 454 -7.61 -0.17 -16.83
N TRP A 455 -6.32 -0.08 -17.13
CA TRP A 455 -5.68 -0.95 -18.10
C TRP A 455 -5.78 -2.43 -17.72
N ILE A 456 -5.55 -2.78 -16.44
CA ILE A 456 -5.71 -4.16 -15.97
C ILE A 456 -7.11 -4.69 -16.25
N ALA A 457 -8.14 -3.89 -15.96
CA ALA A 457 -9.53 -4.28 -16.19
C ALA A 457 -9.85 -4.45 -17.68
N GLU A 458 -9.27 -3.62 -18.55
CA GLU A 458 -9.49 -3.67 -20.01
C GLU A 458 -8.79 -4.84 -20.70
N VAL A 459 -7.58 -5.24 -20.23
CA VAL A 459 -6.84 -6.36 -20.85
C VAL A 459 -7.29 -7.72 -20.33
N ALA A 460 -7.99 -7.76 -19.21
CA ALA A 460 -8.47 -9.01 -18.63
C ALA A 460 -9.48 -9.70 -19.56
N PRO A 461 -9.32 -11.02 -19.83
CA PRO A 461 -10.33 -11.79 -20.53
C PRO A 461 -11.67 -11.78 -19.78
N LYS A 462 -12.79 -11.98 -20.50
CA LYS A 462 -14.12 -12.11 -19.90
C LYS A 462 -14.09 -13.19 -18.80
N GLY A 463 -14.71 -12.90 -17.65
CA GLY A 463 -14.74 -13.82 -16.50
C GLY A 463 -13.42 -13.92 -15.70
N MET A 464 -12.35 -13.18 -16.08
CA MET A 464 -11.06 -13.21 -15.39
C MET A 464 -10.61 -11.85 -14.80
N VAL A 465 -11.48 -10.84 -14.86
CA VAL A 465 -11.14 -9.48 -14.38
C VAL A 465 -10.68 -9.51 -12.92
N GLY A 466 -11.39 -10.21 -12.06
CA GLY A 466 -11.00 -10.33 -10.64
C GLY A 466 -9.63 -10.96 -10.43
N LEU A 467 -9.29 -12.01 -11.21
CA LEU A 467 -7.97 -12.64 -11.15
C LEU A 467 -6.86 -11.68 -11.63
N TYR A 468 -7.08 -10.98 -12.76
CA TYR A 468 -6.13 -10.01 -13.29
C TYR A 468 -5.94 -8.82 -12.34
N MET A 469 -7.02 -8.30 -11.74
CA MET A 469 -6.96 -7.24 -10.73
C MET A 469 -6.19 -7.69 -9.48
N GLY A 470 -6.43 -8.90 -8.98
CA GLY A 470 -5.70 -9.47 -7.85
C GLY A 470 -4.21 -9.64 -8.12
N VAL A 471 -3.86 -10.22 -9.28
CA VAL A 471 -2.46 -10.39 -9.70
C VAL A 471 -1.79 -9.03 -9.98
N GLY A 472 -2.53 -8.07 -10.50
CA GLY A 472 -2.05 -6.70 -10.72
C GLY A 472 -1.66 -5.96 -9.44
N GLN A 473 -2.16 -6.38 -8.26
CA GLN A 473 -1.74 -5.84 -6.97
C GLN A 473 -0.45 -6.49 -6.42
N PHE A 474 -0.01 -7.60 -7.00
CA PHE A 474 1.20 -8.30 -6.53
C PHE A 474 2.47 -7.44 -6.56
N PRO A 475 2.72 -6.56 -7.55
CA PRO A 475 3.86 -5.65 -7.51
C PRO A 475 3.86 -4.69 -6.32
N TRP A 476 2.71 -4.23 -5.85
CA TRP A 476 2.60 -3.40 -4.64
C TRP A 476 3.12 -4.11 -3.39
N PHE A 477 2.77 -5.38 -3.26
CA PHE A 477 3.33 -6.24 -2.22
C PHE A 477 4.85 -6.33 -2.34
N LEU A 478 5.33 -6.70 -3.53
CA LEU A 478 6.76 -6.90 -3.76
C LEU A 478 7.56 -5.60 -3.58
N THR A 479 7.00 -4.47 -3.99
CA THR A 479 7.58 -3.14 -3.76
C THR A 479 7.83 -2.88 -2.27
N LYS A 480 6.83 -3.10 -1.42
CA LYS A 480 6.95 -2.86 0.03
C LYS A 480 7.98 -3.78 0.67
N VAL A 481 7.99 -5.06 0.27
CA VAL A 481 8.96 -6.04 0.76
C VAL A 481 10.38 -5.68 0.32
N LEU A 482 10.58 -5.42 -0.98
CA LEU A 482 11.90 -5.06 -1.50
C LEU A 482 12.43 -3.76 -0.90
N THR A 483 11.58 -2.73 -0.83
CA THR A 483 11.98 -1.44 -0.25
C THR A 483 12.35 -1.58 1.23
N GLY A 484 11.62 -2.40 1.98
CA GLY A 484 11.95 -2.67 3.38
C GLY A 484 13.31 -3.33 3.58
N PHE A 485 13.72 -4.22 2.65
CA PHE A 485 15.04 -4.88 2.75
C PHE A 485 16.20 -3.91 2.58
N TYR A 486 16.13 -2.98 1.64
CA TYR A 486 17.27 -2.11 1.36
C TYR A 486 17.20 -0.75 2.06
N SER A 487 16.02 -0.23 2.38
CA SER A 487 15.86 1.13 2.92
C SER A 487 16.57 1.34 4.25
N GLY A 488 16.47 0.37 5.17
CA GLY A 488 17.14 0.45 6.46
C GLY A 488 18.67 0.46 6.33
N TRP A 489 19.20 -0.30 5.38
CA TRP A 489 20.62 -0.31 5.08
C TRP A 489 21.11 1.01 4.47
N PHE A 490 20.32 1.61 3.56
CA PHE A 490 20.59 2.95 3.04
C PHE A 490 20.58 4.01 4.15
N LEU A 491 19.63 3.90 5.10
CA LEU A 491 19.57 4.81 6.25
C LEU A 491 20.82 4.71 7.12
N MET A 492 21.28 3.51 7.42
CA MET A 492 22.54 3.31 8.17
C MET A 492 23.75 3.94 7.49
N GLN A 493 23.79 3.91 6.15
CA GLN A 493 24.91 4.42 5.37
C GLN A 493 24.85 5.93 5.14
N TYR A 494 23.66 6.51 4.88
CA TYR A 494 23.52 7.88 4.40
C TYR A 494 22.83 8.82 5.38
N VAL A 495 22.09 8.29 6.35
CA VAL A 495 21.33 9.04 7.37
C VAL A 495 21.53 8.39 8.76
N PRO A 496 22.80 8.14 9.19
CA PRO A 496 23.07 7.46 10.46
C PRO A 496 22.60 8.31 11.65
N ARG A 497 22.40 7.65 12.81
CA ARG A 497 21.87 8.30 14.03
C ARG A 497 22.85 9.26 14.69
N ASP A 498 24.11 8.85 14.73
CA ASP A 498 25.16 9.48 15.55
C ASP A 498 25.98 10.51 14.76
N VAL A 499 25.40 11.03 13.67
CA VAL A 499 26.08 11.97 12.75
C VAL A 499 25.25 13.25 12.66
N THR A 500 25.94 14.39 12.62
CA THR A 500 25.26 15.69 12.48
C THR A 500 24.60 15.82 11.10
N PRO A 501 23.48 16.57 10.96
CA PRO A 501 22.82 16.75 9.67
C PRO A 501 23.74 17.22 8.54
N ALA A 502 24.75 18.05 8.88
CA ALA A 502 25.71 18.59 7.92
C ALA A 502 26.67 17.52 7.34
N ASP A 503 26.93 16.46 8.10
CA ASP A 503 27.85 15.39 7.73
C ASP A 503 27.13 14.20 7.05
N MET A 504 25.80 14.23 6.98
CA MET A 504 25.00 13.19 6.33
C MET A 504 25.07 13.32 4.81
N ASN A 505 25.20 12.18 4.13
CA ASN A 505 25.23 12.14 2.67
C ASN A 505 23.84 11.83 2.08
N THR A 506 22.84 12.61 2.45
CA THR A 506 21.44 12.43 2.02
C THR A 506 21.27 12.59 0.51
N GLY A 507 22.10 13.47 -0.12
CA GLY A 507 22.05 13.73 -1.56
C GLY A 507 22.33 12.47 -2.37
N THR A 508 23.33 11.68 -2.00
CA THR A 508 23.65 10.41 -2.68
C THR A 508 22.51 9.39 -2.54
N MET A 509 21.90 9.30 -1.35
CA MET A 509 20.75 8.41 -1.12
C MET A 509 19.59 8.74 -2.08
N TRP A 510 19.18 10.00 -2.13
CA TRP A 510 18.08 10.44 -2.99
C TRP A 510 18.41 10.35 -4.48
N PHE A 511 19.69 10.56 -4.86
CA PHE A 511 20.14 10.34 -6.23
C PHE A 511 19.95 8.88 -6.65
N ILE A 512 20.36 7.92 -5.82
CA ILE A 512 20.19 6.49 -6.11
C ILE A 512 18.71 6.13 -6.18
N TYR A 513 17.87 6.61 -5.26
CA TYR A 513 16.44 6.36 -5.29
C TYR A 513 15.78 6.96 -6.54
N GLY A 514 16.23 8.15 -6.98
CA GLY A 514 15.79 8.76 -8.23
C GLY A 514 16.16 7.91 -9.45
N LEU A 515 17.39 7.38 -9.51
CA LEU A 515 17.82 6.48 -10.58
C LEU A 515 17.01 5.17 -10.59
N ILE A 516 16.78 4.56 -9.42
CA ILE A 516 15.93 3.37 -9.31
C ILE A 516 14.54 3.68 -9.87
N ALA A 517 13.90 4.75 -9.43
CA ALA A 517 12.56 5.12 -9.88
C ALA A 517 12.48 5.39 -11.39
N MET A 518 13.49 6.04 -11.95
CA MET A 518 13.57 6.34 -13.39
C MET A 518 13.66 5.10 -14.27
N THR A 519 14.10 3.94 -13.74
CA THR A 519 14.13 2.69 -14.52
C THR A 519 12.75 2.27 -14.99
N SER A 520 11.68 2.57 -14.23
CA SER A 520 10.30 2.32 -14.67
C SER A 520 9.95 3.11 -15.94
N THR A 521 10.20 4.40 -15.94
CA THR A 521 9.95 5.25 -17.10
C THR A 521 10.77 4.81 -18.31
N LEU A 522 12.06 4.55 -18.11
CA LEU A 522 12.95 4.08 -19.16
C LEU A 522 12.49 2.74 -19.74
N GLY A 523 12.14 1.78 -18.90
CA GLY A 523 11.61 0.48 -19.31
C GLY A 523 10.32 0.59 -20.11
N LEU A 524 9.39 1.46 -19.69
CA LEU A 524 8.15 1.73 -20.43
C LEU A 524 8.43 2.37 -21.79
N VAL A 525 9.39 3.32 -21.89
CA VAL A 525 9.76 3.95 -23.15
C VAL A 525 10.39 2.94 -24.12
N LEU A 526 11.34 2.13 -23.64
CA LEU A 526 12.01 1.11 -24.45
C LEU A 526 11.05 0.02 -24.94
N ALA A 527 10.13 -0.41 -24.09
CA ALA A 527 9.14 -1.44 -24.42
C ALA A 527 7.96 -0.93 -25.26
N LYS A 528 7.81 0.39 -25.47
CA LYS A 528 6.63 1.00 -26.10
C LYS A 528 6.18 0.32 -27.38
N LYS A 529 7.11 0.09 -28.34
CA LYS A 529 6.79 -0.53 -29.64
C LYS A 529 6.26 -1.97 -29.48
N TRP A 530 6.82 -2.72 -28.55
CA TRP A 530 6.39 -4.11 -28.26
C TRP A 530 5.04 -4.14 -27.54
N MET A 531 4.85 -3.27 -26.55
CA MET A 531 3.62 -3.16 -25.79
C MET A 531 2.44 -2.73 -26.67
N MET A 532 2.60 -1.69 -27.49
CA MET A 532 1.52 -1.15 -28.34
C MET A 532 1.01 -2.14 -29.40
N LYS A 533 1.82 -3.12 -29.84
CA LYS A 533 1.34 -4.17 -30.78
C LYS A 533 0.22 -5.07 -30.24
N GLY A 534 -0.04 -5.04 -28.95
CA GLY A 534 -1.09 -5.84 -28.29
C GLY A 534 -1.94 -5.05 -27.30
N PHE A 535 -1.76 -3.76 -27.25
CA PHE A 535 -2.51 -2.83 -26.41
C PHE A 535 -3.83 -2.51 -27.11
N LYS A 536 -4.81 -3.41 -26.97
CA LYS A 536 -6.18 -3.13 -27.42
C LYS A 536 -6.89 -2.46 -26.25
N THR A 537 -6.91 -1.13 -26.20
CA THR A 537 -7.94 -0.41 -25.49
C THR A 537 -9.24 -0.59 -26.27
N LYS A 538 -10.29 -1.04 -25.63
CA LYS A 538 -11.64 -0.91 -26.18
C LYS A 538 -11.93 0.58 -26.20
N ALA A 539 -11.81 1.18 -27.40
CA ALA A 539 -12.23 2.55 -27.67
C ALA A 539 -13.74 2.68 -27.47
#